data_98bfe789d4a5585ee303ff9c952870c1
#
_entry.id   98bfe789d4a5585ee303ff9c952870c1
#
_cell.length_a   1.000
_cell.length_b   1.000
_cell.length_c   1.000
_cell.angle_alpha   90.00
_cell.angle_beta   90.00
_cell.angle_gamma   90.00
#
_symmetry.space_group_name_H-M   'P 1'
#
loop_
_entity.id
_entity.type
_entity.pdbx_description
1 polymer ?
#
loop_
_entity_poly.entity_id
_entity_poly.type
_entity_poly.pdbx_seq_one_letter_code
_entity_poly.pdbx_strand_id
1 'polypeptide(L)'
;MRLRADKVIPAGKWSGAPADTVVLDFHERHRRRVAMTGVGGLEFLLDLGEAAMLRGGDGLRLEDGRIVEVVAEPEPLAEIRAEGPAALARIAWHLGNRHLPAEILPRALRIRRDPVIEAMAEGLGARVIALQAPFNPEGGAYVSAGPGEPEGHDHSHDHAHAHEHGHEHGHEPGG
;
A
#
# COMPACT_ATOMS: atom_id res chain seq x y z
N MET A 1 29.08 15.79 -9.56
CA MET A 1 28.27 14.64 -10.02
C MET A 1 27.48 14.20 -8.81
N ARG A 2 26.15 14.10 -8.89
CA ARG A 2 25.32 13.72 -7.74
C ARG A 2 25.37 12.20 -7.61
N LEU A 3 25.69 11.67 -6.42
CA LEU A 3 25.68 10.23 -6.15
C LEU A 3 24.32 9.63 -6.48
N ARG A 4 24.28 8.38 -6.95
CA ARG A 4 23.02 7.66 -7.22
C ARG A 4 22.90 6.44 -6.32
N ALA A 5 21.68 6.17 -5.87
CA ALA A 5 21.30 4.92 -5.26
C ALA A 5 20.39 4.15 -6.24
N ASP A 6 20.85 3.02 -6.71
CA ASP A 6 20.19 2.23 -7.75
C ASP A 6 19.57 0.93 -7.24
N LYS A 7 19.81 0.59 -5.98
CA LYS A 7 19.36 -0.68 -5.38
C LYS A 7 18.96 -0.51 -3.94
N VAL A 8 17.83 -1.16 -3.60
CA VAL A 8 17.38 -1.36 -2.22
C VAL A 8 17.88 -2.72 -1.73
N ILE A 9 18.52 -2.74 -0.58
CA ILE A 9 18.95 -3.96 0.10
C ILE A 9 18.07 -4.11 1.33
N PRO A 10 17.29 -5.20 1.45
CA PRO A 10 16.36 -5.39 2.57
C PRO A 10 17.07 -5.35 3.93
N ALA A 11 16.33 -4.91 4.95
CA ALA A 11 16.77 -4.92 6.33
C ALA A 11 17.36 -6.28 6.74
N GLY A 12 18.52 -6.25 7.42
CA GLY A 12 19.22 -7.46 7.83
C GLY A 12 20.00 -8.19 6.71
N LYS A 13 19.99 -7.69 5.47
CA LYS A 13 20.76 -8.20 4.35
C LYS A 13 22.00 -7.36 4.01
N TRP A 14 22.26 -6.33 4.77
CA TRP A 14 23.46 -5.50 4.72
C TRP A 14 24.04 -5.35 6.13
N SER A 15 25.28 -4.91 6.24
CA SER A 15 26.02 -4.80 7.50
C SER A 15 27.00 -3.63 7.44
N GLY A 16 27.48 -3.24 8.60
CA GLY A 16 28.39 -2.09 8.75
C GLY A 16 27.62 -0.82 9.14
N ALA A 17 28.38 0.25 9.37
CA ALA A 17 27.79 1.56 9.65
C ALA A 17 27.28 2.18 8.34
N PRO A 18 26.05 2.73 8.31
CA PRO A 18 25.58 3.46 7.15
C PRO A 18 26.39 4.75 6.96
N ALA A 19 26.56 5.18 5.72
CA ALA A 19 27.22 6.44 5.41
C ALA A 19 26.36 7.65 5.81
N ASP A 20 25.04 7.48 5.79
CA ASP A 20 24.06 8.45 6.24
C ASP A 20 22.71 7.74 6.46
N THR A 21 21.70 8.48 6.90
CA THR A 21 20.36 7.99 7.18
C THR A 21 19.33 8.92 6.55
N VAL A 22 18.27 8.38 5.94
CA VAL A 22 17.11 9.14 5.52
C VAL A 22 15.91 8.75 6.39
N VAL A 23 15.21 9.74 6.95
CA VAL A 23 14.00 9.55 7.76
C VAL A 23 12.82 9.89 6.89
N LEU A 24 11.93 8.92 6.67
CA LEU A 24 10.84 9.02 5.70
C LEU A 24 9.53 8.53 6.32
N ASP A 25 8.46 9.29 6.11
CA ASP A 25 7.10 8.84 6.45
C ASP A 25 6.60 7.77 5.46
N PHE A 26 5.40 7.24 5.71
CA PHE A 26 4.81 6.21 4.85
C PHE A 26 4.66 6.66 3.39
N HIS A 27 4.22 7.88 3.14
CA HIS A 27 4.02 8.40 1.79
C HIS A 27 5.32 8.65 1.05
N GLU A 28 6.34 9.10 1.77
CA GLU A 28 7.67 9.36 1.21
C GLU A 28 8.42 8.08 0.85
N ARG A 29 8.07 6.95 1.46
CA ARG A 29 8.75 5.67 1.24
C ARG A 29 8.36 4.92 -0.03
N HIS A 30 7.25 5.27 -0.71
CA HIS A 30 6.91 4.68 -2.00
C HIS A 30 7.48 5.52 -3.14
N ARG A 31 8.68 5.17 -3.60
CA ARG A 31 9.45 5.98 -4.56
C ARG A 31 10.12 5.12 -5.64
N ARG A 32 10.27 5.73 -6.80
CA ARG A 32 11.11 5.23 -7.89
C ARG A 32 12.34 6.12 -8.08
N ARG A 33 12.12 7.43 -8.21
CA ARG A 33 13.17 8.40 -8.49
C ARG A 33 12.89 9.70 -7.75
N VAL A 34 13.84 10.07 -6.88
CA VAL A 34 13.74 11.29 -6.08
C VAL A 34 15.14 11.71 -5.58
N ALA A 35 15.41 13.02 -5.55
CA ALA A 35 16.57 13.54 -4.86
C ALA A 35 16.34 13.49 -3.35
N MET A 36 17.30 12.98 -2.62
CA MET A 36 17.26 12.84 -1.16
C MET A 36 18.46 13.52 -0.52
N THR A 37 18.26 13.97 0.70
CA THR A 37 19.33 14.45 1.57
C THR A 37 19.25 13.69 2.88
N GLY A 38 20.32 13.03 3.27
CA GLY A 38 20.40 12.33 4.55
C GLY A 38 20.48 13.31 5.72
N VAL A 39 20.24 12.80 6.92
CA VAL A 39 20.33 13.55 8.18
C VAL A 39 21.72 14.14 8.39
N GLY A 40 22.78 13.43 7.95
CA GLY A 40 24.17 13.90 7.96
C GLY A 40 24.53 14.82 6.80
N GLY A 41 23.58 15.15 5.92
CA GLY A 41 23.78 16.07 4.80
C GLY A 41 24.27 15.42 3.50
N LEU A 42 24.32 14.10 3.41
CA LEU A 42 24.67 13.42 2.17
C LEU A 42 23.57 13.58 1.13
N GLU A 43 23.88 14.26 0.03
CA GLU A 43 22.93 14.43 -1.08
C GLU A 43 23.13 13.32 -2.12
N PHE A 44 22.04 12.68 -2.52
CA PHE A 44 22.04 11.64 -3.56
C PHE A 44 20.72 11.61 -4.34
N LEU A 45 20.73 10.93 -5.48
CA LEU A 45 19.53 10.64 -6.26
C LEU A 45 19.16 9.16 -6.07
N LEU A 46 18.02 8.90 -5.46
CA LEU A 46 17.39 7.58 -5.59
C LEU A 46 16.92 7.42 -7.03
N ASP A 47 17.31 6.35 -7.72
CA ASP A 47 16.97 6.08 -9.12
C ASP A 47 16.83 4.57 -9.32
N LEU A 48 15.71 4.03 -8.87
CA LEU A 48 15.39 2.61 -8.98
C LEU A 48 14.81 2.30 -10.36
N GLY A 49 14.98 1.07 -10.82
CA GLY A 49 14.36 0.58 -12.06
C GLY A 49 12.83 0.64 -11.99
N GLU A 50 12.26 0.30 -10.83
CA GLU A 50 10.83 0.29 -10.55
C GLU A 50 10.53 1.02 -9.24
N ALA A 51 9.27 1.45 -9.07
CA ALA A 51 8.82 2.01 -7.81
C ALA A 51 8.86 0.92 -6.71
N ALA A 52 9.46 1.23 -5.59
CA ALA A 52 9.56 0.34 -4.45
C ALA A 52 9.03 1.00 -3.18
N MET A 53 8.45 0.17 -2.30
CA MET A 53 8.13 0.58 -0.94
C MET A 53 9.39 0.35 -0.10
N LEU A 54 10.03 1.44 0.29
CA LEU A 54 11.17 1.43 1.21
C LEU A 54 10.68 1.11 2.61
N ARG A 55 11.33 0.18 3.29
CA ARG A 55 10.98 -0.20 4.67
C ARG A 55 12.02 0.35 5.64
N GLY A 56 11.63 0.55 6.88
CA GLY A 56 12.58 0.88 7.95
C GLY A 56 13.62 -0.22 8.09
N GLY A 57 14.90 0.17 8.12
CA GLY A 57 16.04 -0.73 8.15
C GLY A 57 16.57 -1.16 6.77
N ASP A 58 15.91 -0.80 5.67
CA ASP A 58 16.45 -1.03 4.34
C ASP A 58 17.70 -0.17 4.10
N GLY A 59 18.63 -0.69 3.30
CA GLY A 59 19.81 0.01 2.85
C GLY A 59 19.68 0.45 1.39
N LEU A 60 19.87 1.72 1.13
CA LEU A 60 19.98 2.26 -0.23
C LEU A 60 21.45 2.20 -0.64
N ARG A 61 21.79 1.35 -1.60
CA ARG A 61 23.17 1.20 -2.06
C ARG A 61 23.50 2.30 -3.07
N LEU A 62 24.49 3.10 -2.74
CA LEU A 62 25.07 4.09 -3.62
C LEU A 62 25.99 3.42 -4.66
N GLU A 63 26.21 4.10 -5.78
CA GLU A 63 27.10 3.63 -6.86
C GLU A 63 28.58 3.48 -6.44
N ASP A 64 28.99 4.16 -5.38
CA ASP A 64 30.33 4.02 -4.76
C ASP A 64 30.41 2.89 -3.71
N GLY A 65 29.32 2.13 -3.54
CA GLY A 65 29.22 0.98 -2.63
C GLY A 65 28.79 1.32 -1.21
N ARG A 66 28.72 2.60 -0.82
CA ARG A 66 28.20 3.00 0.49
C ARG A 66 26.72 2.73 0.60
N ILE A 67 26.25 2.61 1.85
CA ILE A 67 24.85 2.37 2.16
C ILE A 67 24.28 3.60 2.90
N VAL A 68 23.09 4.03 2.51
CA VAL A 68 22.28 4.97 3.29
C VAL A 68 21.11 4.18 3.89
N GLU A 69 20.94 4.28 5.20
CA GLU A 69 19.87 3.58 5.90
C GLU A 69 18.54 4.33 5.77
N VAL A 70 17.47 3.58 5.54
CA VAL A 70 16.10 4.09 5.61
C VAL A 70 15.58 3.92 7.02
N VAL A 71 15.16 5.01 7.65
CA VAL A 71 14.45 5.01 8.93
C VAL A 71 13.00 5.42 8.67
N ALA A 72 12.06 4.57 9.07
CA ALA A 72 10.64 4.90 9.02
C ALA A 72 10.30 5.86 10.15
N GLU A 73 9.79 7.04 9.79
CA GLU A 73 9.34 8.03 10.76
C GLU A 73 8.15 7.50 11.58
N PRO A 74 8.13 7.70 12.91
CA PRO A 74 6.95 7.40 13.70
C PRO A 74 5.76 8.26 13.31
N GLU A 75 4.62 7.62 13.02
CA GLU A 75 3.38 8.26 12.59
C GLU A 75 2.24 7.98 13.57
N PRO A 76 1.18 8.82 13.62
CA PRO A 76 -0.01 8.54 14.39
C PRO A 76 -0.73 7.29 13.85
N LEU A 77 -0.78 6.23 14.64
CA LEU A 77 -1.40 4.95 14.29
C LEU A 77 -2.52 4.58 15.27
N ALA A 78 -3.42 3.73 14.80
CA ALA A 78 -4.37 2.98 15.61
C ALA A 78 -3.95 1.50 15.63
N GLU A 79 -3.62 0.99 16.81
CA GLU A 79 -3.40 -0.43 17.01
C GLU A 79 -4.71 -1.10 17.42
N ILE A 80 -5.14 -2.06 16.61
CA ILE A 80 -6.40 -2.77 16.72
C ILE A 80 -6.13 -4.15 17.30
N ARG A 81 -6.68 -4.43 18.47
CA ARG A 81 -6.58 -5.72 19.14
C ARG A 81 -7.95 -6.36 19.27
N ALA A 82 -8.03 -7.66 19.09
CA ALA A 82 -9.27 -8.42 19.19
C ALA A 82 -9.08 -9.68 20.03
N GLU A 83 -10.20 -10.22 20.55
CA GLU A 83 -10.18 -11.47 21.33
C GLU A 83 -10.05 -12.68 20.40
N GLY A 84 -8.81 -13.14 20.27
CA GLY A 84 -8.47 -14.33 19.51
C GLY A 84 -8.24 -14.09 18.00
N PRO A 85 -7.62 -15.07 17.34
CA PRO A 85 -7.19 -14.94 15.95
C PRO A 85 -8.35 -14.83 14.96
N ALA A 86 -9.49 -15.46 15.22
CA ALA A 86 -10.65 -15.41 14.34
C ALA A 86 -11.29 -14.01 14.30
N ALA A 87 -11.38 -13.33 15.45
CA ALA A 87 -11.88 -11.96 15.51
C ALA A 87 -10.92 -11.00 14.79
N LEU A 88 -9.61 -11.16 15.02
CA LEU A 88 -8.58 -10.35 14.35
C LEU A 88 -8.60 -10.54 12.83
N ALA A 89 -8.73 -11.80 12.36
CA ALA A 89 -8.84 -12.13 10.94
C ALA A 89 -10.07 -11.50 10.28
N ARG A 90 -11.21 -11.48 10.99
CA ARG A 90 -12.43 -10.81 10.50
C ARG A 90 -12.21 -9.32 10.30
N ILE A 91 -11.55 -8.65 11.24
CA ILE A 91 -11.23 -7.23 11.12
C ILE A 91 -10.25 -7.00 9.96
N ALA A 92 -9.21 -7.82 9.83
CA ALA A 92 -8.27 -7.75 8.71
C ALA A 92 -8.99 -7.87 7.36
N TRP A 93 -9.98 -8.79 7.26
CA TRP A 93 -10.80 -8.93 6.06
C TRP A 93 -11.59 -7.65 5.74
N HIS A 94 -12.19 -7.01 6.76
CA HIS A 94 -12.90 -5.73 6.57
C HIS A 94 -11.97 -4.60 6.13
N LEU A 95 -10.74 -4.54 6.68
CA LEU A 95 -9.73 -3.55 6.26
C LEU A 95 -9.29 -3.79 4.83
N GLY A 96 -9.02 -5.05 4.47
CA GLY A 96 -8.62 -5.45 3.11
C GLY A 96 -9.69 -5.09 2.06
N ASN A 97 -10.97 -5.31 2.36
CA ASN A 97 -12.08 -4.95 1.47
C ASN A 97 -12.20 -3.44 1.23
N ARG A 98 -11.60 -2.62 2.08
CA ARG A 98 -11.53 -1.16 1.92
C ARG A 98 -10.22 -0.69 1.32
N HIS A 99 -9.35 -1.61 0.90
CA HIS A 99 -8.03 -1.34 0.35
C HIS A 99 -7.15 -0.45 1.25
N LEU A 100 -7.33 -0.58 2.56
CA LEU A 100 -6.57 0.18 3.53
C LEU A 100 -5.21 -0.48 3.78
N PRO A 101 -4.12 0.27 3.73
CA PRO A 101 -2.83 -0.22 4.19
C PRO A 101 -2.92 -0.62 5.66
N ALA A 102 -2.56 -1.86 5.97
CA ALA A 102 -2.55 -2.39 7.33
C ALA A 102 -1.25 -3.15 7.60
N GLU A 103 -0.67 -2.91 8.76
CA GLU A 103 0.47 -3.69 9.27
C GLU A 103 -0.08 -4.84 10.10
N ILE A 104 0.35 -6.06 9.79
CA ILE A 104 -0.09 -7.27 10.48
C ILE A 104 0.96 -7.65 11.52
N LEU A 105 0.54 -7.64 12.78
CA LEU A 105 1.34 -8.08 13.91
C LEU A 105 0.83 -9.42 14.47
N PRO A 106 1.59 -10.16 15.27
CA PRO A 106 1.16 -11.47 15.78
C PRO A 106 -0.17 -11.46 16.54
N ARG A 107 -0.53 -10.33 17.17
CA ARG A 107 -1.75 -10.20 17.99
C ARG A 107 -2.48 -8.86 17.80
N ALA A 108 -2.16 -8.12 16.76
CA ALA A 108 -2.74 -6.82 16.49
C ALA A 108 -2.66 -6.49 15.00
N LEU A 109 -3.46 -5.52 14.59
CA LEU A 109 -3.30 -4.84 13.31
C LEU A 109 -2.99 -3.38 13.60
N ARG A 110 -2.24 -2.73 12.74
CA ARG A 110 -2.04 -1.28 12.80
C ARG A 110 -2.50 -0.65 11.49
N ILE A 111 -3.16 0.46 11.62
CA ILE A 111 -3.54 1.35 10.52
C ILE A 111 -3.15 2.78 10.86
N ARG A 112 -3.07 3.65 9.90
CA ARG A 112 -3.03 5.08 10.15
C ARG A 112 -4.36 5.50 10.76
N ARG A 113 -4.33 6.55 11.59
CA ARG A 113 -5.53 7.03 12.29
C ARG A 113 -6.65 7.38 11.31
N ASP A 114 -7.79 6.77 11.50
CA ASP A 114 -9.03 7.03 10.76
C ASP A 114 -10.23 6.78 11.67
N PRO A 115 -10.93 7.84 12.12
CA PRO A 115 -12.02 7.70 13.08
C PRO A 115 -13.16 6.79 12.61
N VAL A 116 -13.43 6.74 11.31
CA VAL A 116 -14.51 5.90 10.74
C VAL A 116 -14.11 4.42 10.82
N ILE A 117 -12.88 4.12 10.48
CA ILE A 117 -12.35 2.75 10.52
C ILE A 117 -12.14 2.29 11.97
N GLU A 118 -11.68 3.17 12.84
CA GLU A 118 -11.55 2.89 14.27
C GLU A 118 -12.90 2.54 14.89
N ALA A 119 -13.95 3.33 14.63
CA ALA A 119 -15.30 3.05 15.09
C ALA A 119 -15.86 1.74 14.51
N MET A 120 -15.57 1.40 13.26
CA MET A 120 -15.92 0.11 12.67
C MET A 120 -15.25 -1.04 13.40
N ALA A 121 -13.95 -0.94 13.70
CA ALA A 121 -13.23 -1.97 14.41
C ALA A 121 -13.78 -2.19 15.83
N GLU A 122 -14.08 -1.10 16.54
CA GLU A 122 -14.73 -1.15 17.86
C GLU A 122 -16.12 -1.80 17.79
N GLY A 123 -16.91 -1.46 16.76
CA GLY A 123 -18.22 -2.10 16.49
C GLY A 123 -18.13 -3.60 16.22
N LEU A 124 -16.97 -4.10 15.77
CA LEU A 124 -16.68 -5.53 15.60
C LEU A 124 -16.10 -6.17 16.88
N GLY A 125 -16.05 -5.44 17.99
CA GLY A 125 -15.58 -5.93 19.28
C GLY A 125 -14.06 -5.78 19.49
N ALA A 126 -13.38 -4.98 18.69
CA ALA A 126 -11.96 -4.69 18.89
C ALA A 126 -11.74 -3.60 19.95
N ARG A 127 -10.56 -3.63 20.53
CA ARG A 127 -10.00 -2.52 21.30
C ARG A 127 -9.03 -1.73 20.39
N VAL A 128 -9.25 -0.44 20.29
CA VAL A 128 -8.41 0.48 19.50
C VAL A 128 -7.53 1.30 20.45
N ILE A 129 -6.25 1.36 20.16
CA ILE A 129 -5.24 2.06 20.96
C ILE A 129 -4.49 3.02 20.05
N ALA A 130 -4.54 4.32 20.36
CA ALA A 130 -3.75 5.33 19.66
C ALA A 130 -2.29 5.25 20.10
N LEU A 131 -1.35 5.29 19.14
CA LEU A 131 0.08 5.31 19.41
C LEU A 131 0.87 6.04 18.32
N GLN A 132 2.12 6.34 18.62
CA GLN A 132 3.11 6.79 17.63
C GLN A 132 4.09 5.65 17.37
N ALA A 133 4.21 5.20 16.13
CA ALA A 133 5.15 4.15 15.76
C ALA A 133 5.49 4.23 14.27
N PRO A 134 6.62 3.66 13.84
CA PRO A 134 6.87 3.41 12.43
C PRO A 134 5.76 2.55 11.83
N PHE A 135 5.32 2.89 10.61
CA PHE A 135 4.25 2.15 9.92
C PHE A 135 4.83 1.35 8.77
N ASN A 136 4.78 0.03 8.85
CA ASN A 136 5.26 -0.89 7.82
C ASN A 136 4.12 -1.82 7.35
N PRO A 137 3.14 -1.31 6.58
CA PRO A 137 2.00 -2.10 6.17
C PRO A 137 2.40 -3.23 5.22
N GLU A 138 1.54 -4.24 5.13
CA GLU A 138 1.66 -5.31 4.15
C GLU A 138 1.62 -4.75 2.72
N GLY A 139 2.48 -5.28 1.87
CA GLY A 139 2.35 -5.07 0.43
C GLY A 139 1.16 -5.85 -0.11
N GLY A 140 0.40 -5.28 -1.04
CA GLY A 140 -0.63 -6.02 -1.75
C GLY A 140 -0.03 -7.20 -2.53
N ALA A 141 -0.81 -8.26 -2.76
CA ALA A 141 -0.37 -9.47 -3.47
C ALA A 141 0.18 -9.20 -4.88
N TYR A 142 -0.16 -8.05 -5.46
CA TYR A 142 0.27 -7.62 -6.79
C TYR A 142 1.47 -6.65 -6.81
N VAL A 143 1.99 -6.25 -5.65
CA VAL A 143 3.14 -5.32 -5.55
C VAL A 143 4.45 -5.97 -6.03
N SER A 144 4.49 -7.29 -6.15
CA SER A 144 5.63 -8.06 -6.68
C SER A 144 5.58 -8.28 -8.20
N ALA A 145 4.45 -7.99 -8.84
CA ALA A 145 4.37 -7.93 -10.28
C ALA A 145 4.72 -6.49 -10.70
N GLY A 146 5.83 -6.30 -11.40
CA GLY A 146 6.18 -5.01 -11.99
C GLY A 146 4.99 -4.39 -12.73
N PRO A 147 5.03 -3.11 -13.12
CA PRO A 147 3.92 -2.44 -13.76
C PRO A 147 3.58 -3.18 -15.06
N GLY A 148 2.67 -4.15 -14.96
CA GLY A 148 1.88 -4.57 -16.08
C GLY A 148 1.13 -3.33 -16.52
N GLU A 149 1.29 -2.95 -17.78
CA GLU A 149 0.50 -1.92 -18.43
C GLU A 149 -0.97 -2.15 -18.06
N PRO A 150 -1.76 -1.10 -17.79
CA PRO A 150 -3.18 -1.28 -17.59
C PRO A 150 -3.72 -1.83 -18.93
N GLU A 151 -3.98 -3.13 -18.97
CA GLU A 151 -4.81 -3.69 -20.03
C GLU A 151 -6.16 -2.98 -19.91
N GLY A 152 -6.39 -2.08 -20.84
CA GLY A 152 -7.65 -1.41 -21.01
C GLY A 152 -8.71 -2.47 -21.28
N HIS A 153 -9.41 -2.88 -20.25
CA HIS A 153 -10.65 -3.60 -20.41
C HIS A 153 -11.69 -2.62 -20.93
N ASP A 154 -11.67 -2.46 -22.25
CA ASP A 154 -12.76 -1.84 -23.00
C ASP A 154 -13.97 -2.77 -22.91
N HIS A 155 -14.77 -2.56 -21.86
CA HIS A 155 -16.10 -3.17 -21.73
C HIS A 155 -17.08 -2.36 -22.56
N SER A 156 -16.97 -2.47 -23.91
CA SER A 156 -18.03 -2.07 -24.80
C SER A 156 -19.21 -3.03 -24.60
N HIS A 157 -20.10 -2.71 -23.69
CA HIS A 157 -21.41 -3.33 -23.57
C HIS A 157 -22.29 -2.81 -24.71
N ASP A 158 -22.20 -3.47 -25.87
CA ASP A 158 -23.13 -3.29 -26.97
C ASP A 158 -24.43 -4.00 -26.62
N HIS A 159 -25.33 -3.28 -25.94
CA HIS A 159 -26.70 -3.74 -25.71
C HIS A 159 -27.55 -3.32 -26.90
N ALA A 160 -27.49 -4.11 -27.96
CA ALA A 160 -28.47 -4.05 -29.05
C ALA A 160 -29.81 -4.63 -28.56
N HIS A 161 -30.67 -3.79 -28.02
CA HIS A 161 -32.07 -4.13 -27.81
C HIS A 161 -32.83 -3.96 -29.13
N ALA A 162 -32.99 -5.04 -29.87
CA ALA A 162 -33.96 -5.10 -30.95
C ALA A 162 -35.35 -5.35 -30.33
N HIS A 163 -36.16 -4.30 -30.27
CA HIS A 163 -37.58 -4.42 -29.97
C HIS A 163 -38.31 -4.58 -31.32
N GLU A 164 -38.63 -5.80 -31.66
CA GLU A 164 -39.57 -6.12 -32.72
C GLU A 164 -41.00 -6.10 -32.15
N HIS A 165 -41.73 -4.99 -32.34
CA HIS A 165 -43.17 -4.93 -32.09
C HIS A 165 -43.91 -5.33 -33.37
N GLY A 166 -44.29 -6.60 -33.46
CA GLY A 166 -45.27 -7.08 -34.38
C GLY A 166 -46.68 -6.92 -33.81
N HIS A 167 -47.40 -5.88 -34.21
CA HIS A 167 -48.87 -5.79 -34.01
C HIS A 167 -49.52 -6.27 -35.30
N GLU A 168 -50.05 -7.50 -35.28
CA GLU A 168 -51.07 -7.90 -36.23
C GLU A 168 -52.44 -7.80 -35.58
N HIS A 169 -53.21 -6.81 -36.03
CA HIS A 169 -54.64 -6.72 -35.80
C HIS A 169 -55.37 -7.50 -36.90
N GLY A 170 -55.79 -8.71 -36.60
CA GLY A 170 -56.75 -9.42 -37.41
C GLY A 170 -58.19 -9.08 -36.95
N HIS A 171 -58.85 -8.29 -37.74
CA HIS A 171 -60.27 -7.99 -37.57
C HIS A 171 -61.02 -8.89 -38.53
N GLU A 172 -61.88 -9.77 -38.07
CA GLU A 172 -62.89 -10.37 -38.89
C GLU A 172 -64.27 -10.10 -38.31
N PRO A 173 -65.22 -9.68 -39.17
CA PRO A 173 -66.61 -9.54 -38.82
C PRO A 173 -67.43 -10.71 -39.32
N GLY A 174 -68.47 -11.08 -38.63
CA GLY A 174 -69.53 -11.81 -39.32
C GLY A 174 -70.37 -12.78 -38.52
N GLY A 175 -71.62 -12.50 -38.53
CA GLY A 175 -72.68 -13.47 -38.40
C GLY A 175 -73.50 -13.37 -37.12
#